data_f7f7ce71114b813a60061501ef660aeb
#
_entry.id   f7f7ce71114b813a60061501ef660aeb
#
_cell.length_a   1.000
_cell.length_b   1.000
_cell.length_c   1.000
_cell.angle_alpha   90.00
_cell.angle_beta   90.00
_cell.angle_gamma   90.00
#
_symmetry.space_group_name_H-M   'P 1'
#
loop_
_entity.id
_entity.type
_entity.pdbx_description
1 polymer ?
#
loop_
_entity_poly.entity_id
_entity_poly.type
_entity_poly.pdbx_seq_one_letter_code
_entity_poly.pdbx_strand_id
1 'polypeptide(L)'
;MMNLVPANVTHLDSVVQLEKATFPDDAISKRSFRRFIESNTADFFVMLNDKRVVGYYVVLFRNNTNLARLYALVLSPQFRGKGLGKQLLQHAEDRADLRHSLFLRTEVATSNQIAQQLFINAGFRAVELREAYFPPSTSQSQDALILQKLLPRYELGEDNSVGATERYVPMMTQSTEFTCGPASLLMALDYFGRPTADASQEELEIWREATTIYMTSGHGGCGPHGLARAAFKRGLSVRVAVNTDDALFIDSVRQEQKKEVMQRIQQADIDYLHRHGVTIDVCDYGVAELKADLGAGKLILALISTYHFDGVRAPHWVLICAADDDFIYINDPDYDTLPWESPTERQYLPIPIATFNKAFGFGGRKQKAAVIVGRVD
;
A
#
# COMPACT_ATOMS: atom_id res chain seq x y z
N MET A 1 8.04 -11.22 -38.24
CA MET A 1 8.62 -9.98 -37.64
C MET A 1 8.07 -9.82 -36.23
N MET A 2 8.92 -9.57 -35.23
CA MET A 2 8.47 -9.35 -33.88
C MET A 2 7.86 -7.95 -33.73
N ASN A 3 6.68 -7.86 -33.16
CA ASN A 3 5.98 -6.58 -32.95
C ASN A 3 5.27 -6.56 -31.59
N LEU A 4 5.42 -5.46 -30.84
CA LEU A 4 4.74 -5.23 -29.57
C LEU A 4 3.55 -4.29 -29.80
N VAL A 5 2.35 -4.76 -29.44
CA VAL A 5 1.12 -4.01 -29.65
C VAL A 5 0.24 -4.06 -28.38
N PRO A 6 -0.60 -3.04 -28.14
CA PRO A 6 -1.60 -3.12 -27.10
C PRO A 6 -2.49 -4.34 -27.26
N ALA A 7 -2.73 -5.06 -26.17
CA ALA A 7 -3.65 -6.18 -26.18
C ALA A 7 -5.07 -5.73 -26.46
N ASN A 8 -5.81 -6.55 -27.16
CA ASN A 8 -7.23 -6.34 -27.42
C ASN A 8 -7.98 -7.69 -27.38
N VAL A 9 -9.30 -7.65 -27.51
CA VAL A 9 -10.15 -8.83 -27.37
C VAL A 9 -9.84 -9.95 -28.36
N THR A 10 -9.23 -9.64 -29.53
CA THR A 10 -8.84 -10.67 -30.52
C THR A 10 -7.63 -11.48 -30.08
N HIS A 11 -6.80 -10.95 -29.17
CA HIS A 11 -5.64 -11.64 -28.62
C HIS A 11 -5.99 -12.53 -27.42
N LEU A 12 -7.17 -12.38 -26.84
CA LEU A 12 -7.53 -12.92 -25.52
C LEU A 12 -7.37 -14.45 -25.44
N ASP A 13 -7.86 -15.18 -26.43
CA ASP A 13 -7.78 -16.65 -26.40
C ASP A 13 -6.35 -17.16 -26.53
N SER A 14 -5.53 -16.51 -27.35
CA SER A 14 -4.11 -16.83 -27.49
C SER A 14 -3.30 -16.54 -26.24
N VAL A 15 -3.61 -15.42 -25.56
CA VAL A 15 -2.98 -15.07 -24.27
C VAL A 15 -3.36 -16.10 -23.20
N VAL A 16 -4.65 -16.43 -23.04
CA VAL A 16 -5.11 -17.45 -22.08
C VAL A 16 -4.48 -18.81 -22.33
N GLN A 17 -4.30 -19.20 -23.61
CA GLN A 17 -3.64 -20.45 -23.96
C GLN A 17 -2.15 -20.42 -23.56
N LEU A 18 -1.44 -19.32 -23.83
CA LEU A 18 -0.04 -19.15 -23.45
C LEU A 18 0.12 -19.14 -21.94
N GLU A 19 -0.76 -18.45 -21.20
CA GLU A 19 -0.77 -18.39 -19.75
C GLU A 19 -0.91 -19.77 -19.13
N LYS A 20 -1.96 -20.52 -19.51
CA LYS A 20 -2.19 -21.89 -19.01
C LYS A 20 -1.06 -22.86 -19.33
N ALA A 21 -0.40 -22.67 -20.46
CA ALA A 21 0.78 -23.49 -20.82
C ALA A 21 2.01 -23.14 -19.97
N THR A 22 2.06 -21.93 -19.41
CA THR A 22 3.19 -21.45 -18.60
C THR A 22 2.95 -21.65 -17.10
N PHE A 23 1.73 -21.40 -16.64
CA PHE A 23 1.30 -21.47 -15.24
C PHE A 23 0.03 -22.33 -15.11
N PRO A 24 0.15 -23.67 -15.17
CA PRO A 24 -1.01 -24.56 -15.18
C PRO A 24 -1.86 -24.48 -13.91
N ASP A 25 -1.22 -24.23 -12.77
CA ASP A 25 -1.88 -24.25 -11.45
C ASP A 25 -2.35 -22.86 -10.95
N ASP A 26 -1.77 -21.79 -11.49
CA ASP A 26 -2.04 -20.40 -11.05
C ASP A 26 -2.26 -19.45 -12.25
N ALA A 27 -2.99 -19.91 -13.25
CA ALA A 27 -3.21 -19.14 -14.46
C ALA A 27 -4.20 -17.98 -14.24
N ILE A 28 -3.83 -16.80 -14.72
CA ILE A 28 -4.70 -15.62 -14.75
C ILE A 28 -5.97 -15.95 -15.55
N SER A 29 -7.13 -15.63 -14.98
CA SER A 29 -8.42 -15.94 -15.60
C SER A 29 -8.66 -15.12 -16.87
N LYS A 30 -9.42 -15.70 -17.82
CA LYS A 30 -9.88 -14.97 -19.02
C LYS A 30 -10.65 -13.69 -18.66
N ARG A 31 -11.41 -13.71 -17.54
CA ARG A 31 -12.13 -12.55 -17.02
C ARG A 31 -11.19 -11.44 -16.59
N SER A 32 -10.11 -11.78 -15.88
CA SER A 32 -9.08 -10.82 -15.46
C SER A 32 -8.38 -10.19 -16.66
N PHE A 33 -7.96 -10.98 -17.64
CA PHE A 33 -7.36 -10.45 -18.88
C PHE A 33 -8.30 -9.49 -19.63
N ARG A 34 -9.59 -9.82 -19.74
CA ARG A 34 -10.56 -8.91 -20.36
C ARG A 34 -10.62 -7.58 -19.59
N ARG A 35 -10.64 -7.64 -18.26
CA ARG A 35 -10.65 -6.43 -17.43
C ARG A 35 -9.39 -5.59 -17.62
N PHE A 36 -8.22 -6.20 -17.76
CA PHE A 36 -6.97 -5.47 -18.03
C PHE A 36 -7.00 -4.77 -19.40
N ILE A 37 -7.62 -5.38 -20.42
CA ILE A 37 -7.81 -4.75 -21.73
C ILE A 37 -8.70 -3.49 -21.64
N GLU A 38 -9.73 -3.53 -20.80
CA GLU A 38 -10.73 -2.48 -20.65
C GLU A 38 -10.34 -1.41 -19.63
N SER A 39 -9.32 -1.67 -18.78
CA SER A 39 -8.92 -0.81 -17.67
C SER A 39 -8.01 0.32 -18.11
N ASN A 40 -8.25 1.53 -17.58
CA ASN A 40 -7.33 2.66 -17.71
C ASN A 40 -6.17 2.63 -16.69
N THR A 41 -6.25 1.74 -15.71
CA THR A 41 -5.20 1.50 -14.69
C THR A 41 -4.37 0.24 -14.98
N ALA A 42 -4.41 -0.26 -16.22
CA ALA A 42 -3.57 -1.35 -16.67
C ALA A 42 -2.97 -1.05 -18.05
N ASP A 43 -1.69 -1.35 -18.22
CA ASP A 43 -1.05 -1.44 -19.53
C ASP A 43 -0.82 -2.92 -19.84
N PHE A 44 -1.55 -3.40 -20.83
CA PHE A 44 -1.47 -4.78 -21.27
C PHE A 44 -1.03 -4.83 -22.72
N PHE A 45 0.14 -5.45 -23.00
CA PHE A 45 0.74 -5.55 -24.32
C PHE A 45 1.05 -6.98 -24.68
N VAL A 46 0.92 -7.30 -25.95
CA VAL A 46 1.27 -8.62 -26.52
C VAL A 46 2.40 -8.49 -27.52
N MET A 47 3.31 -9.45 -27.48
CA MET A 47 4.35 -9.62 -28.50
C MET A 47 3.88 -10.61 -29.56
N LEU A 48 3.85 -10.15 -30.79
CA LEU A 48 3.43 -10.94 -31.93
C LEU A 48 4.65 -11.39 -32.76
N ASN A 49 4.67 -12.65 -33.14
CA ASN A 49 5.49 -13.15 -34.27
C ASN A 49 4.53 -13.41 -35.44
N ASP A 50 4.60 -12.56 -36.45
CA ASP A 50 3.66 -12.46 -37.58
C ASP A 50 2.20 -12.28 -37.13
N LYS A 51 1.42 -13.02 -36.70
CA LYS A 51 0.07 -12.81 -36.12
C LYS A 51 -0.15 -13.65 -34.86
N ARG A 52 0.87 -14.41 -34.45
CA ARG A 52 0.77 -15.29 -33.30
C ARG A 52 1.29 -14.60 -32.04
N VAL A 53 0.53 -14.63 -30.97
CA VAL A 53 1.01 -14.19 -29.65
C VAL A 53 2.09 -15.14 -29.16
N VAL A 54 3.28 -14.60 -28.89
CA VAL A 54 4.44 -15.36 -28.39
C VAL A 54 4.90 -14.90 -27.01
N GLY A 55 4.40 -13.77 -26.53
CA GLY A 55 4.65 -13.24 -25.20
C GLY A 55 3.68 -12.12 -24.87
N TYR A 56 3.66 -11.72 -23.62
CA TYR A 56 2.87 -10.56 -23.15
C TYR A 56 3.41 -10.05 -21.81
N TYR A 57 2.99 -8.85 -21.45
CA TYR A 57 3.11 -8.35 -20.08
C TYR A 57 1.88 -7.57 -19.66
N VAL A 58 1.67 -7.45 -18.34
CA VAL A 58 0.65 -6.61 -17.70
C VAL A 58 1.33 -5.76 -16.63
N VAL A 59 1.19 -4.44 -16.72
CA VAL A 59 1.55 -3.48 -15.68
C VAL A 59 0.30 -2.88 -15.10
N LEU A 60 0.16 -2.90 -13.78
CA LEU A 60 -0.95 -2.33 -13.03
C LEU A 60 -0.54 -1.01 -12.38
N PHE A 61 -1.48 -0.08 -12.30
CA PHE A 61 -1.30 1.25 -11.72
C PHE A 61 -2.43 1.54 -10.74
N ARG A 62 -2.15 2.33 -9.72
CA ARG A 62 -3.16 2.86 -8.81
C ARG A 62 -3.27 4.37 -9.01
N ASN A 63 -4.51 4.88 -9.10
CA ASN A 63 -4.75 6.31 -9.35
C ASN A 63 -4.10 7.18 -8.27
N ASN A 64 -3.51 8.30 -8.71
CA ASN A 64 -2.89 9.31 -7.85
C ASN A 64 -1.76 8.79 -6.95
N THR A 65 -1.13 7.68 -7.34
CA THR A 65 0.09 7.16 -6.75
C THR A 65 1.15 6.98 -7.83
N ASN A 66 2.41 6.86 -7.43
CA ASN A 66 3.53 6.74 -8.38
C ASN A 66 4.22 5.36 -8.28
N LEU A 67 3.48 4.32 -7.93
CA LEU A 67 3.92 2.93 -8.02
C LEU A 67 3.28 2.24 -9.22
N ALA A 68 4.09 1.61 -10.06
CA ALA A 68 3.65 0.63 -11.04
C ALA A 68 4.02 -0.78 -10.58
N ARG A 69 3.15 -1.75 -10.84
CA ARG A 69 3.39 -3.16 -10.58
C ARG A 69 3.39 -3.95 -11.87
N LEU A 70 4.52 -4.57 -12.19
CA LEU A 70 4.60 -5.55 -13.28
C LEU A 70 3.99 -6.87 -12.76
N TYR A 71 2.70 -7.04 -13.03
CA TYR A 71 1.89 -8.15 -12.55
C TYR A 71 2.21 -9.46 -13.27
N ALA A 72 2.48 -9.40 -14.59
CA ALA A 72 2.85 -10.55 -15.41
C ALA A 72 3.82 -10.16 -16.50
N LEU A 73 4.80 -11.03 -16.76
CA LEU A 73 5.68 -10.99 -17.92
C LEU A 73 5.91 -12.42 -18.40
N VAL A 74 5.39 -12.76 -19.56
CA VAL A 74 5.39 -14.12 -20.09
C VAL A 74 5.95 -14.18 -21.50
N LEU A 75 6.79 -15.17 -21.73
CA LEU A 75 7.34 -15.48 -23.05
C LEU A 75 7.27 -16.98 -23.30
N SER A 76 6.72 -17.36 -24.45
CA SER A 76 6.65 -18.77 -24.91
C SER A 76 8.04 -19.41 -24.88
N PRO A 77 8.18 -20.65 -24.36
CA PRO A 77 9.49 -21.31 -24.21
C PRO A 77 10.34 -21.32 -25.46
N GLN A 78 9.74 -21.50 -26.66
CA GLN A 78 10.41 -21.54 -27.95
C GLN A 78 11.09 -20.20 -28.35
N PHE A 79 10.73 -19.12 -27.67
CA PHE A 79 11.22 -17.76 -27.95
C PHE A 79 12.16 -17.25 -26.85
N ARG A 80 12.42 -18.03 -25.81
CA ARG A 80 13.38 -17.71 -24.74
C ARG A 80 14.81 -17.74 -25.25
N GLY A 81 15.73 -17.11 -24.53
CA GLY A 81 17.17 -17.06 -24.87
C GLY A 81 17.53 -16.17 -26.07
N LYS A 82 16.57 -15.42 -26.65
CA LYS A 82 16.75 -14.55 -27.80
C LYS A 82 16.68 -13.04 -27.48
N GLY A 83 16.79 -12.67 -26.22
CA GLY A 83 16.70 -11.28 -25.80
C GLY A 83 15.28 -10.71 -25.73
N LEU A 84 14.24 -11.46 -26.13
CA LEU A 84 12.85 -10.96 -26.22
C LEU A 84 12.24 -10.66 -24.83
N GLY A 85 12.62 -11.40 -23.77
CA GLY A 85 12.22 -11.09 -22.41
C GLY A 85 12.72 -9.72 -21.96
N LYS A 86 13.97 -9.36 -22.32
CA LYS A 86 14.51 -8.03 -22.05
C LYS A 86 13.75 -6.93 -22.82
N GLN A 87 13.35 -7.21 -24.07
CA GLN A 87 12.54 -6.24 -24.84
C GLN A 87 11.16 -6.02 -24.24
N LEU A 88 10.48 -7.09 -23.77
CA LEU A 88 9.21 -6.98 -23.04
C LEU A 88 9.36 -6.15 -21.78
N LEU A 89 10.39 -6.42 -20.98
CA LEU A 89 10.67 -5.72 -19.74
C LEU A 89 10.98 -4.23 -19.98
N GLN A 90 11.87 -3.94 -20.94
CA GLN A 90 12.21 -2.56 -21.28
C GLN A 90 10.97 -1.76 -21.71
N HIS A 91 10.11 -2.35 -22.54
CA HIS A 91 8.88 -1.68 -22.95
C HIS A 91 7.92 -1.47 -21.77
N ALA A 92 7.84 -2.40 -20.82
CA ALA A 92 7.05 -2.24 -19.61
C ALA A 92 7.59 -1.10 -18.71
N GLU A 93 8.92 -0.99 -18.59
CA GLU A 93 9.60 0.12 -17.90
C GLU A 93 9.30 1.46 -18.56
N ASP A 94 9.43 1.54 -19.90
CA ASP A 94 9.13 2.76 -20.67
C ASP A 94 7.66 3.19 -20.48
N ARG A 95 6.72 2.25 -20.43
CA ARG A 95 5.31 2.52 -20.18
C ARG A 95 5.06 3.02 -18.78
N ALA A 96 5.70 2.43 -17.77
CA ALA A 96 5.60 2.87 -16.37
C ALA A 96 6.19 4.28 -16.19
N ASP A 97 7.33 4.57 -16.83
CA ASP A 97 7.96 5.91 -16.83
C ASP A 97 7.07 6.96 -17.50
N LEU A 98 6.45 6.64 -18.64
CA LEU A 98 5.48 7.51 -19.32
C LEU A 98 4.26 7.84 -18.47
N ARG A 99 3.87 6.95 -17.55
CA ARG A 99 2.79 7.17 -16.58
C ARG A 99 3.26 7.81 -15.27
N HIS A 100 4.48 8.36 -15.26
CA HIS A 100 5.06 9.04 -14.11
C HIS A 100 5.19 8.15 -12.85
N SER A 101 5.35 6.83 -13.03
CA SER A 101 5.65 5.97 -11.89
C SER A 101 7.07 6.23 -11.40
N LEU A 102 7.24 6.29 -10.07
CA LEU A 102 8.55 6.41 -9.42
C LEU A 102 9.26 5.06 -9.43
N PHE A 103 8.51 4.00 -9.09
CA PHE A 103 9.01 2.64 -9.05
C PHE A 103 8.23 1.72 -9.97
N LEU A 104 8.94 0.75 -10.55
CA LEU A 104 8.35 -0.47 -11.09
C LEU A 104 8.69 -1.63 -10.15
N ARG A 105 7.67 -2.30 -9.63
CA ARG A 105 7.78 -3.40 -8.67
C ARG A 105 7.23 -4.68 -9.26
N THR A 106 7.78 -5.82 -8.85
CA THR A 106 7.30 -7.14 -9.27
C THR A 106 7.60 -8.19 -8.21
N GLU A 107 6.84 -9.27 -8.19
CA GLU A 107 7.03 -10.44 -7.34
C GLU A 107 7.55 -11.61 -8.18
N VAL A 108 8.61 -12.24 -7.72
CA VAL A 108 9.22 -13.38 -8.42
C VAL A 108 9.41 -14.52 -7.45
N ALA A 109 8.92 -15.70 -7.80
CA ALA A 109 9.13 -16.89 -7.00
C ALA A 109 10.63 -17.13 -6.77
N THR A 110 11.01 -17.47 -5.53
CA THR A 110 12.42 -17.73 -5.17
C THR A 110 13.02 -18.88 -5.98
N SER A 111 12.19 -19.78 -6.47
CA SER A 111 12.59 -20.87 -7.38
C SER A 111 12.84 -20.43 -8.82
N ASN A 112 12.34 -19.27 -9.27
CA ASN A 112 12.45 -18.78 -10.65
C ASN A 112 13.73 -17.96 -10.88
N GLN A 113 14.87 -18.61 -10.85
CA GLN A 113 16.18 -17.98 -11.02
C GLN A 113 16.34 -17.24 -12.36
N ILE A 114 15.68 -17.73 -13.42
CA ILE A 114 15.75 -17.11 -14.75
C ILE A 114 15.10 -15.73 -14.73
N ALA A 115 13.91 -15.61 -14.12
CA ALA A 115 13.24 -14.32 -13.99
C ALA A 115 14.02 -13.39 -13.05
N GLN A 116 14.51 -13.88 -11.91
CA GLN A 116 15.33 -13.09 -11.00
C GLN A 116 16.53 -12.49 -11.72
N GLN A 117 17.28 -13.29 -12.49
CA GLN A 117 18.44 -12.82 -13.24
C GLN A 117 18.06 -11.78 -14.31
N LEU A 118 16.92 -11.95 -14.97
CA LEU A 118 16.40 -10.97 -15.94
C LEU A 118 16.19 -9.61 -15.28
N PHE A 119 15.52 -9.57 -14.14
CA PHE A 119 15.23 -8.33 -13.41
C PHE A 119 16.48 -7.70 -12.78
N ILE A 120 17.34 -8.49 -12.15
CA ILE A 120 18.60 -8.01 -11.58
C ILE A 120 19.49 -7.39 -12.66
N ASN A 121 19.62 -8.05 -13.81
CA ASN A 121 20.38 -7.52 -14.96
C ASN A 121 19.75 -6.24 -15.56
N ALA A 122 18.47 -6.01 -15.33
CA ALA A 122 17.78 -4.79 -15.73
C ALA A 122 17.86 -3.67 -14.65
N GLY A 123 18.55 -3.90 -13.53
CA GLY A 123 18.75 -2.91 -12.46
C GLY A 123 17.72 -2.95 -11.34
N PHE A 124 16.88 -3.99 -11.29
CA PHE A 124 16.01 -4.20 -10.13
C PHE A 124 16.83 -4.65 -8.91
N ARG A 125 16.38 -4.23 -7.72
CA ARG A 125 16.95 -4.63 -6.44
C ARG A 125 15.89 -5.38 -5.62
N ALA A 126 16.33 -6.38 -4.85
CA ALA A 126 15.48 -7.05 -3.89
C ALA A 126 15.21 -6.11 -2.71
N VAL A 127 13.93 -5.93 -2.39
CA VAL A 127 13.49 -5.07 -1.28
C VAL A 127 12.86 -5.86 -0.15
N GLU A 128 12.32 -7.07 -0.44
CA GLU A 128 11.68 -7.91 0.56
C GLU A 128 11.70 -9.38 0.11
N LEU A 129 11.78 -10.29 1.08
CA LEU A 129 11.42 -11.70 0.92
C LEU A 129 10.09 -11.92 1.63
N ARG A 130 9.07 -12.39 0.89
CA ARG A 130 7.74 -12.64 1.42
C ARG A 130 7.46 -14.13 1.41
N GLU A 131 7.34 -14.70 2.59
CA GLU A 131 7.10 -16.12 2.77
C GLU A 131 5.67 -16.51 2.35
N ALA A 132 5.51 -17.71 1.82
CA ALA A 132 4.23 -18.31 1.44
C ALA A 132 3.34 -17.43 0.54
N TYR A 133 3.96 -16.61 -0.32
CA TYR A 133 3.27 -15.63 -1.15
C TYR A 133 2.45 -16.25 -2.29
N PHE A 134 3.05 -17.20 -3.03
CA PHE A 134 2.34 -17.90 -4.10
C PHE A 134 1.59 -19.10 -3.55
N PRO A 135 0.35 -19.35 -4.04
CA PRO A 135 -0.41 -20.53 -3.61
C PRO A 135 0.34 -21.82 -3.92
N PRO A 136 0.14 -22.87 -3.14
CA PRO A 136 0.83 -24.14 -3.35
C PRO A 136 0.41 -24.77 -4.68
N SER A 137 1.39 -25.00 -5.56
CA SER A 137 1.19 -25.71 -6.83
C SER A 137 1.16 -27.24 -6.65
N THR A 138 1.70 -27.75 -5.55
CA THR A 138 1.65 -29.18 -5.20
C THR A 138 1.37 -29.40 -3.73
N SER A 139 2.17 -29.07 -2.80
CA SER A 139 1.92 -29.25 -1.35
C SER A 139 2.57 -28.17 -0.50
N GLN A 140 3.35 -27.28 -1.09
CA GLN A 140 4.02 -26.19 -0.39
C GLN A 140 3.81 -24.88 -1.12
N SER A 141 3.50 -23.82 -0.37
CA SER A 141 3.53 -22.44 -0.85
C SER A 141 4.95 -22.05 -1.26
N GLN A 142 5.07 -21.13 -2.19
CA GLN A 142 6.36 -20.60 -2.61
C GLN A 142 6.56 -19.18 -2.14
N ASP A 143 7.77 -18.88 -1.69
CA ASP A 143 8.16 -17.54 -1.29
C ASP A 143 8.38 -16.66 -2.52
N ALA A 144 8.09 -15.38 -2.37
CA ALA A 144 8.34 -14.37 -3.38
C ALA A 144 9.49 -13.45 -2.97
N LEU A 145 10.38 -13.19 -3.91
CA LEU A 145 11.31 -12.08 -3.85
C LEU A 145 10.62 -10.86 -4.46
N ILE A 146 10.43 -9.81 -3.66
CA ILE A 146 9.89 -8.55 -4.14
C ILE A 146 11.04 -7.73 -4.72
N LEU A 147 10.98 -7.47 -6.01
CA LEU A 147 11.98 -6.73 -6.76
C LEU A 147 11.44 -5.36 -7.14
N GLN A 148 12.26 -4.31 -7.03
CA GLN A 148 11.89 -2.94 -7.32
C GLN A 148 13.01 -2.24 -8.09
N LYS A 149 12.62 -1.39 -9.04
CA LYS A 149 13.49 -0.51 -9.79
C LYS A 149 12.98 0.92 -9.72
N LEU A 150 13.89 1.86 -9.44
CA LEU A 150 13.64 3.29 -9.63
C LEU A 150 13.65 3.58 -11.13
N LEU A 151 12.66 4.34 -11.63
CA LEU A 151 12.55 4.64 -13.05
C LEU A 151 13.32 5.91 -13.41
N PRO A 152 13.83 6.02 -14.66
CA PRO A 152 14.80 7.05 -15.05
C PRO A 152 14.36 8.50 -14.85
N ARG A 153 13.07 8.80 -14.99
CA ARG A 153 12.52 10.16 -14.77
C ARG A 153 12.86 10.72 -13.40
N TYR A 154 13.05 9.85 -12.42
CA TYR A 154 13.37 10.18 -11.03
C TYR A 154 14.77 9.75 -10.63
N GLU A 155 15.69 9.63 -11.61
CA GLU A 155 17.12 9.52 -11.29
C GLU A 155 17.53 10.78 -10.53
N LEU A 156 17.41 10.67 -9.22
CA LEU A 156 17.80 11.69 -8.28
C LEU A 156 19.32 11.81 -8.33
N GLY A 157 19.83 13.03 -8.38
CA GLY A 157 21.27 13.27 -8.26
C GLY A 157 21.85 12.60 -7.03
N GLU A 158 23.16 12.41 -6.98
CA GLU A 158 23.89 11.63 -5.95
C GLU A 158 23.56 11.99 -4.49
N ASP A 159 22.99 13.18 -4.22
CA ASP A 159 22.62 13.66 -2.89
C ASP A 159 21.16 13.38 -2.46
N ASN A 160 20.32 12.87 -3.35
CA ASN A 160 18.94 12.55 -3.04
C ASN A 160 18.75 11.02 -2.94
N SER A 161 19.34 10.41 -1.92
CA SER A 161 18.93 9.07 -1.52
C SER A 161 17.43 9.13 -1.16
N VAL A 162 16.62 8.43 -1.91
CA VAL A 162 15.20 8.23 -1.57
C VAL A 162 15.18 7.62 -0.17
N GLY A 163 14.93 8.44 0.86
CA GLY A 163 14.97 8.00 2.27
C GLY A 163 13.98 6.89 2.62
N ALA A 164 13.16 6.51 1.64
CA ALA A 164 12.24 5.38 1.69
C ALA A 164 12.94 4.01 1.61
N THR A 165 14.16 3.92 1.07
CA THR A 165 14.83 2.62 0.88
C THR A 165 15.58 2.13 2.13
N GLU A 166 15.81 3.00 3.11
CA GLU A 166 16.58 2.66 4.30
C GLU A 166 15.73 2.18 5.49
N ARG A 167 14.40 2.38 5.46
CA ARG A 167 13.49 1.99 6.53
C ARG A 167 12.51 0.92 6.06
N TYR A 168 12.84 -0.33 6.30
CA TYR A 168 11.87 -1.40 6.11
C TYR A 168 10.83 -1.35 7.25
N VAL A 169 9.59 -0.98 6.91
CA VAL A 169 8.42 -1.09 7.79
C VAL A 169 7.60 -2.27 7.32
N PRO A 170 7.40 -3.31 8.16
CA PRO A 170 6.61 -4.47 7.78
C PRO A 170 5.21 -4.08 7.29
N MET A 171 4.68 -4.81 6.31
CA MET A 171 3.34 -4.57 5.79
C MET A 171 2.35 -5.54 6.43
N MET A 172 1.22 -5.01 6.90
CA MET A 172 0.10 -5.77 7.39
C MET A 172 -1.19 -5.29 6.73
N THR A 173 -1.98 -6.23 6.22
CA THR A 173 -3.30 -5.96 5.67
C THR A 173 -4.34 -6.06 6.78
N GLN A 174 -5.28 -5.12 6.84
CA GLN A 174 -6.39 -5.18 7.79
C GLN A 174 -7.27 -6.41 7.54
N SER A 175 -7.80 -6.99 8.60
CA SER A 175 -8.65 -8.20 8.50
C SER A 175 -10.13 -7.88 8.26
N THR A 176 -10.56 -6.64 8.50
CA THR A 176 -11.94 -6.18 8.35
C THR A 176 -12.00 -4.76 7.79
N GLU A 177 -13.17 -4.34 7.27
CA GLU A 177 -13.38 -3.00 6.66
C GLU A 177 -13.16 -1.81 7.61
N PHE A 178 -13.07 -2.04 8.92
CA PHE A 178 -13.01 -1.00 9.94
C PHE A 178 -11.74 -1.02 10.81
N THR A 179 -10.79 -1.90 10.52
CA THR A 179 -9.57 -2.08 11.32
C THR A 179 -8.31 -1.47 10.71
N CYS A 180 -8.45 -0.50 9.79
CA CYS A 180 -7.30 0.21 9.20
C CYS A 180 -6.38 0.87 10.24
N GLY A 181 -6.93 1.51 11.27
CA GLY A 181 -6.15 2.09 12.37
C GLY A 181 -5.36 1.06 13.17
N PRO A 182 -6.00 0.01 13.67
CA PRO A 182 -5.33 -1.13 14.31
C PRO A 182 -4.22 -1.74 13.48
N ALA A 183 -4.47 -2.07 12.21
CA ALA A 183 -3.46 -2.65 11.32
C ALA A 183 -2.28 -1.69 11.09
N SER A 184 -2.55 -0.39 10.92
CA SER A 184 -1.49 0.64 10.87
C SER A 184 -0.67 0.70 12.15
N LEU A 185 -1.30 0.55 13.32
CA LEU A 185 -0.58 0.52 14.60
C LEU A 185 0.25 -0.76 14.76
N LEU A 186 -0.25 -1.91 14.31
CA LEU A 186 0.49 -3.17 14.37
C LEU A 186 1.76 -3.13 13.51
N MET A 187 1.70 -2.54 12.31
CA MET A 187 2.88 -2.31 11.48
C MET A 187 3.94 -1.46 12.22
N ALA A 188 3.51 -0.41 12.91
CA ALA A 188 4.41 0.43 13.71
C ALA A 188 4.99 -0.32 14.93
N LEU A 189 4.18 -1.11 15.63
CA LEU A 189 4.63 -1.94 16.75
C LEU A 189 5.71 -2.92 16.32
N ASP A 190 5.49 -3.64 15.21
CA ASP A 190 6.44 -4.58 14.66
C ASP A 190 7.75 -3.88 14.27
N TYR A 191 7.68 -2.74 13.58
CA TYR A 191 8.85 -1.93 13.23
C TYR A 191 9.67 -1.50 14.46
N PHE A 192 9.02 -1.16 15.56
CA PHE A 192 9.71 -0.77 16.80
C PHE A 192 10.14 -1.94 17.68
N GLY A 193 10.06 -3.18 17.16
CA GLY A 193 10.50 -4.40 17.85
C GLY A 193 9.53 -4.85 18.95
N ARG A 194 8.25 -4.60 18.76
CA ARG A 194 7.15 -5.04 19.64
C ARG A 194 6.12 -5.89 18.89
N PRO A 195 6.58 -6.95 18.18
CA PRO A 195 5.66 -7.82 17.45
C PRO A 195 4.71 -8.52 18.42
N THR A 196 3.51 -8.80 17.95
CA THR A 196 2.54 -9.61 18.68
C THR A 196 2.59 -11.07 18.22
N ALA A 197 2.27 -11.99 19.12
CA ALA A 197 2.22 -13.42 18.78
C ALA A 197 1.01 -13.79 17.91
N ASP A 198 -0.10 -13.05 18.04
CA ASP A 198 -1.32 -13.20 17.25
C ASP A 198 -1.80 -11.83 16.78
N ALA A 199 -1.39 -11.47 15.57
CA ALA A 199 -1.71 -10.18 14.98
C ALA A 199 -3.21 -10.01 14.73
N SER A 200 -3.93 -11.07 14.36
CA SER A 200 -5.36 -11.01 14.09
C SER A 200 -6.18 -10.75 15.36
N GLN A 201 -5.82 -11.40 16.46
CA GLN A 201 -6.41 -11.15 17.77
C GLN A 201 -6.11 -9.73 18.24
N GLU A 202 -4.88 -9.31 18.16
CA GLU A 202 -4.40 -8.02 18.62
C GLU A 202 -5.02 -6.85 17.83
N GLU A 203 -5.23 -7.02 16.52
CA GLU A 203 -5.94 -6.07 15.67
C GLU A 203 -7.35 -5.76 16.21
N LEU A 204 -8.09 -6.81 16.57
CA LEU A 204 -9.44 -6.65 17.13
C LEU A 204 -9.43 -6.07 18.54
N GLU A 205 -8.42 -6.38 19.36
CA GLU A 205 -8.27 -5.78 20.69
C GLU A 205 -7.95 -4.29 20.61
N ILE A 206 -7.04 -3.89 19.73
CA ILE A 206 -6.77 -2.47 19.45
C ILE A 206 -8.03 -1.76 18.95
N TRP A 207 -8.79 -2.40 18.05
CA TRP A 207 -10.05 -1.83 17.59
C TRP A 207 -11.05 -1.62 18.74
N ARG A 208 -11.24 -2.59 19.63
CA ARG A 208 -12.09 -2.47 20.81
C ARG A 208 -11.68 -1.34 21.75
N GLU A 209 -10.37 -1.11 21.88
CA GLU A 209 -9.83 -0.03 22.71
C GLU A 209 -9.99 1.34 22.07
N ALA A 210 -9.85 1.44 20.74
CA ALA A 210 -9.74 2.70 20.00
C ALA A 210 -11.04 3.13 19.28
N THR A 211 -12.05 2.24 19.21
CA THR A 211 -13.32 2.59 18.55
C THR A 211 -14.08 3.67 19.31
N THR A 212 -14.56 4.66 18.57
CA THR A 212 -15.32 5.79 19.14
C THR A 212 -16.83 5.56 19.14
N ILE A 213 -17.30 4.50 18.48
CA ILE A 213 -18.74 4.27 18.29
C ILE A 213 -19.11 2.86 18.75
N TYR A 214 -19.89 2.78 19.85
CA TYR A 214 -20.61 1.59 20.22
C TYR A 214 -21.90 1.47 19.41
N MET A 215 -22.10 0.34 18.74
CA MET A 215 -23.00 0.26 17.61
C MET A 215 -24.18 -0.65 17.79
N THR A 216 -25.34 -0.16 17.40
CA THR A 216 -26.51 -0.96 17.03
C THR A 216 -26.61 -1.21 15.51
N SER A 217 -25.81 -0.54 14.68
CA SER A 217 -25.83 -0.71 13.22
C SER A 217 -24.47 -0.30 12.61
N GLY A 218 -23.67 -1.28 12.22
CA GLY A 218 -22.36 -1.12 11.61
C GLY A 218 -21.21 -0.98 12.61
N HIS A 219 -19.97 -1.10 12.17
CA HIS A 219 -18.78 -1.04 12.98
C HIS A 219 -18.15 0.35 12.86
N GLY A 220 -17.80 0.95 13.99
CA GLY A 220 -17.14 2.25 14.02
C GLY A 220 -15.64 2.14 13.72
N GLY A 221 -15.10 3.17 13.06
CA GLY A 221 -13.66 3.35 12.94
C GLY A 221 -13.02 3.77 14.25
N CYS A 222 -11.70 3.91 14.25
CA CYS A 222 -10.91 4.32 15.41
C CYS A 222 -10.70 5.83 15.43
N GLY A 223 -10.73 6.43 16.64
CA GLY A 223 -10.31 7.81 16.87
C GLY A 223 -8.81 7.93 17.15
N PRO A 224 -8.21 9.12 16.94
CA PRO A 224 -6.78 9.33 17.17
C PRO A 224 -6.39 9.14 18.64
N HIS A 225 -7.22 9.59 19.58
CA HIS A 225 -6.95 9.47 21.01
C HIS A 225 -7.01 8.03 21.49
N GLY A 226 -7.94 7.23 20.96
CA GLY A 226 -8.02 5.80 21.24
C GLY A 226 -6.83 5.03 20.66
N LEU A 227 -6.43 5.32 19.41
CA LEU A 227 -5.23 4.72 18.81
C LEU A 227 -3.95 5.11 19.59
N ALA A 228 -3.84 6.37 19.99
CA ALA A 228 -2.75 6.86 20.81
C ALA A 228 -2.67 6.14 22.16
N ARG A 229 -3.81 5.97 22.83
CA ARG A 229 -3.92 5.21 24.07
C ARG A 229 -3.51 3.74 23.87
N ALA A 230 -3.97 3.11 22.80
CA ALA A 230 -3.62 1.73 22.47
C ALA A 230 -2.11 1.58 22.19
N ALA A 231 -1.50 2.52 21.47
CA ALA A 231 -0.06 2.58 21.20
C ALA A 231 0.76 2.76 22.48
N PHE A 232 0.35 3.72 23.36
CA PHE A 232 1.01 3.99 24.63
C PHE A 232 0.99 2.76 25.55
N LYS A 233 -0.17 2.11 25.69
CA LYS A 233 -0.29 0.87 26.49
C LYS A 233 0.63 -0.26 26.00
N ARG A 234 0.97 -0.27 24.73
CA ARG A 234 1.90 -1.23 24.10
C ARG A 234 3.35 -0.78 24.14
N GLY A 235 3.62 0.31 24.90
CA GLY A 235 4.97 0.78 25.21
C GLY A 235 5.64 1.55 24.11
N LEU A 236 4.89 2.23 23.22
CA LEU A 236 5.45 3.22 22.33
C LEU A 236 5.44 4.61 22.98
N SER A 237 6.37 5.48 22.61
CA SER A 237 6.23 6.91 22.84
C SER A 237 5.18 7.44 21.88
N VAL A 238 4.33 8.34 22.34
CA VAL A 238 3.16 8.79 21.60
C VAL A 238 2.96 10.30 21.71
N ARG A 239 2.55 10.91 20.60
CA ARG A 239 2.03 12.28 20.53
C ARG A 239 0.83 12.29 19.56
N VAL A 240 -0.18 13.07 19.87
CA VAL A 240 -1.35 13.26 19.00
C VAL A 240 -1.32 14.66 18.41
N ALA A 241 -1.59 14.79 17.12
CA ALA A 241 -1.81 16.07 16.47
C ALA A 241 -3.18 16.06 15.77
N VAL A 242 -4.02 17.03 16.10
CA VAL A 242 -5.37 17.20 15.53
C VAL A 242 -5.58 18.68 15.21
N ASN A 243 -6.44 18.99 14.24
CA ASN A 243 -6.75 20.39 13.91
C ASN A 243 -8.03 20.90 14.58
N THR A 244 -8.65 20.09 15.43
CA THR A 244 -9.86 20.46 16.18
C THR A 244 -9.97 19.62 17.45
N ASP A 245 -10.57 20.19 18.49
CA ASP A 245 -10.94 19.50 19.74
C ASP A 245 -12.23 18.69 19.61
N ASP A 246 -12.99 18.91 18.53
CA ASP A 246 -14.24 18.20 18.29
C ASP A 246 -14.00 16.70 18.12
N ALA A 247 -14.97 15.90 18.55
CA ALA A 247 -14.92 14.47 18.29
C ALA A 247 -14.96 14.19 16.79
N LEU A 248 -14.01 13.36 16.32
CA LEU A 248 -13.95 12.96 14.91
C LEU A 248 -15.26 12.29 14.50
N PHE A 249 -15.73 12.64 13.29
CA PHE A 249 -16.95 12.09 12.67
C PHE A 249 -18.26 12.43 13.39
N ILE A 250 -18.28 13.29 14.41
CA ILE A 250 -19.48 13.63 15.18
C ILE A 250 -20.58 14.21 14.30
N ASP A 251 -20.23 14.96 13.26
CA ASP A 251 -21.18 15.55 12.30
C ASP A 251 -21.93 14.51 11.46
N SER A 252 -21.37 13.31 11.29
CA SER A 252 -22.01 12.20 10.59
C SER A 252 -23.07 11.48 11.41
N VAL A 253 -23.10 11.72 12.73
CA VAL A 253 -24.00 11.06 13.65
C VAL A 253 -25.25 11.93 13.87
N ARG A 254 -26.43 11.36 13.58
CA ARG A 254 -27.71 12.08 13.69
C ARG A 254 -28.32 12.04 15.09
N GLN A 255 -28.01 11.00 15.88
CA GLN A 255 -28.61 10.78 17.21
C GLN A 255 -27.77 11.47 18.27
N GLU A 256 -28.36 12.41 19.03
CA GLU A 256 -27.67 13.16 20.08
C GLU A 256 -27.08 12.24 21.16
N GLN A 257 -27.82 11.22 21.59
CA GLN A 257 -27.32 10.25 22.56
C GLN A 257 -26.02 9.54 22.09
N LYS A 258 -25.90 9.27 20.80
CA LYS A 258 -24.66 8.70 20.24
C LYS A 258 -23.52 9.71 20.23
N LYS A 259 -23.81 10.98 19.93
CA LYS A 259 -22.82 12.06 20.02
C LYS A 259 -22.27 12.20 21.42
N GLU A 260 -23.15 12.18 22.44
CA GLU A 260 -22.73 12.23 23.85
C GLU A 260 -21.82 11.06 24.22
N VAL A 261 -22.13 9.83 23.75
CA VAL A 261 -21.29 8.65 24.00
C VAL A 261 -19.92 8.83 23.34
N MET A 262 -19.87 9.29 22.08
CA MET A 262 -18.62 9.56 21.38
C MET A 262 -17.75 10.58 22.09
N GLN A 263 -18.34 11.69 22.53
CA GLN A 263 -17.65 12.74 23.27
C GLN A 263 -17.10 12.23 24.61
N ARG A 264 -17.89 11.44 25.35
CA ARG A 264 -17.46 10.85 26.64
C ARG A 264 -16.31 9.86 26.45
N ILE A 265 -16.35 9.03 25.40
CA ILE A 265 -15.25 8.09 25.08
C ILE A 265 -13.99 8.88 24.73
N GLN A 266 -14.09 9.86 23.82
CA GLN A 266 -12.94 10.69 23.46
C GLN A 266 -12.37 11.42 24.67
N GLN A 267 -13.21 12.02 25.53
CA GLN A 267 -12.76 12.70 26.74
C GLN A 267 -12.02 11.73 27.67
N ALA A 268 -12.53 10.52 27.85
CA ALA A 268 -11.88 9.50 28.67
C ALA A 268 -10.50 9.11 28.14
N ASP A 269 -10.35 9.04 26.83
CA ASP A 269 -9.04 8.78 26.18
C ASP A 269 -8.09 9.96 26.35
N ILE A 270 -8.56 11.20 26.15
CA ILE A 270 -7.80 12.44 26.39
C ILE A 270 -7.32 12.51 27.84
N ASP A 271 -8.23 12.28 28.80
CA ASP A 271 -7.91 12.29 30.23
C ASP A 271 -6.88 11.20 30.59
N TYR A 272 -6.97 10.04 29.95
CA TYR A 272 -5.98 8.98 30.12
C TYR A 272 -4.61 9.42 29.60
N LEU A 273 -4.55 9.96 28.39
CA LEU A 273 -3.31 10.41 27.75
C LEU A 273 -2.63 11.53 28.57
N HIS A 274 -3.39 12.53 29.00
CA HIS A 274 -2.87 13.63 29.83
C HIS A 274 -2.32 13.13 31.17
N ARG A 275 -3.01 12.20 31.84
CA ARG A 275 -2.52 11.62 33.11
C ARG A 275 -1.21 10.87 32.95
N HIS A 276 -0.88 10.40 31.75
CA HIS A 276 0.36 9.69 31.43
C HIS A 276 1.39 10.57 30.73
N GLY A 277 1.15 11.91 30.69
CA GLY A 277 2.10 12.87 30.11
C GLY A 277 2.20 12.82 28.58
N VAL A 278 1.23 12.22 27.90
CA VAL A 278 1.19 12.21 26.42
C VAL A 278 0.69 13.57 25.92
N THR A 279 1.45 14.16 25.01
CA THR A 279 1.12 15.46 24.41
C THR A 279 0.03 15.30 23.35
N ILE A 280 -0.96 16.20 23.43
CA ILE A 280 -2.02 16.36 22.43
C ILE A 280 -1.93 17.79 21.90
N ASP A 281 -1.54 17.95 20.65
CA ASP A 281 -1.42 19.24 19.99
C ASP A 281 -2.65 19.52 19.13
N VAL A 282 -3.31 20.66 19.40
CA VAL A 282 -4.35 21.20 18.51
C VAL A 282 -3.69 22.19 17.58
N CYS A 283 -3.33 21.74 16.38
CA CYS A 283 -2.55 22.51 15.43
C CYS A 283 -2.84 22.11 13.97
N ASP A 284 -2.41 22.92 13.02
CA ASP A 284 -2.42 22.55 11.61
C ASP A 284 -1.16 21.72 11.29
N TYR A 285 -1.19 20.45 11.69
CA TYR A 285 -0.12 19.50 11.39
C TYR A 285 -0.04 19.26 9.89
N GLY A 286 1.12 19.54 9.30
CA GLY A 286 1.35 19.48 7.87
C GLY A 286 2.59 18.65 7.48
N VAL A 287 2.96 18.75 6.20
CA VAL A 287 4.08 17.99 5.64
C VAL A 287 5.43 18.36 6.28
N ALA A 288 5.61 19.62 6.68
CA ALA A 288 6.86 20.06 7.32
C ALA A 288 7.06 19.38 8.68
N GLU A 289 6.04 19.37 9.53
CA GLU A 289 6.06 18.73 10.84
C GLU A 289 6.19 17.20 10.68
N LEU A 290 5.48 16.63 9.70
CA LEU A 290 5.56 15.21 9.36
C LEU A 290 6.99 14.81 8.98
N LYS A 291 7.67 15.57 8.09
CA LYS A 291 9.07 15.30 7.74
C LYS A 291 9.99 15.42 8.94
N ALA A 292 9.77 16.38 9.82
CA ALA A 292 10.56 16.54 11.06
C ALA A 292 10.42 15.33 11.99
N ASP A 293 9.19 14.84 12.20
CA ASP A 293 8.93 13.66 13.03
C ASP A 293 9.54 12.38 12.42
N LEU A 294 9.42 12.19 11.10
CA LEU A 294 10.09 11.09 10.40
C LEU A 294 11.63 11.19 10.54
N GLY A 295 12.20 12.40 10.40
CA GLY A 295 13.62 12.68 10.62
C GLY A 295 14.07 12.34 12.04
N ALA A 296 13.19 12.50 13.03
CA ALA A 296 13.43 12.11 14.43
C ALA A 296 13.22 10.59 14.70
N GLY A 297 13.06 9.77 13.67
CA GLY A 297 12.95 8.31 13.81
C GLY A 297 11.55 7.81 14.16
N LYS A 298 10.52 8.66 14.10
CA LYS A 298 9.13 8.31 14.40
C LYS A 298 8.39 7.81 13.15
N LEU A 299 7.26 7.16 13.35
CA LEU A 299 6.28 6.83 12.33
C LEU A 299 4.96 7.56 12.65
N ILE A 300 4.12 7.77 11.64
CA ILE A 300 2.90 8.55 11.79
C ILE A 300 1.70 7.76 11.25
N LEU A 301 0.74 7.45 12.12
CA LEU A 301 -0.58 7.02 11.67
C LEU A 301 -1.35 8.27 11.25
N ALA A 302 -1.78 8.36 10.01
CA ALA A 302 -2.46 9.53 9.46
C ALA A 302 -3.86 9.19 8.99
N LEU A 303 -4.83 10.04 9.32
CA LEU A 303 -6.19 9.95 8.82
C LEU A 303 -6.26 10.60 7.43
N ILE A 304 -6.62 9.82 6.42
CA ILE A 304 -6.78 10.29 5.04
C ILE A 304 -8.20 10.03 4.53
N SER A 305 -8.55 10.68 3.42
CA SER A 305 -9.71 10.36 2.61
C SER A 305 -9.30 9.49 1.43
N THR A 306 -9.93 8.35 1.24
CA THR A 306 -9.64 7.44 0.11
C THR A 306 -10.15 7.98 -1.23
N TYR A 307 -10.98 9.03 -1.22
CA TYR A 307 -11.62 9.60 -2.40
C TYR A 307 -10.66 9.90 -3.57
N HIS A 308 -9.43 10.32 -3.24
CA HIS A 308 -8.42 10.65 -4.25
C HIS A 308 -7.78 9.40 -4.88
N PHE A 309 -7.95 8.22 -4.30
CA PHE A 309 -7.32 6.98 -4.77
C PHE A 309 -8.31 6.04 -5.47
N ASP A 310 -9.51 5.88 -4.91
CA ASP A 310 -10.53 4.94 -5.37
C ASP A 310 -11.89 5.59 -5.71
N GLY A 311 -12.03 6.90 -5.44
CA GLY A 311 -13.28 7.64 -5.65
C GLY A 311 -14.33 7.44 -4.55
N VAL A 312 -14.03 6.63 -3.52
CA VAL A 312 -14.92 6.39 -2.39
C VAL A 312 -14.63 7.39 -1.26
N ARG A 313 -15.65 8.01 -0.72
CA ARG A 313 -15.50 8.95 0.40
C ARG A 313 -15.54 8.19 1.72
N ALA A 314 -14.42 7.58 2.09
CA ALA A 314 -14.27 6.91 3.36
C ALA A 314 -13.08 7.49 4.15
N PRO A 315 -13.20 7.60 5.49
CA PRO A 315 -12.05 7.86 6.36
C PRO A 315 -11.18 6.62 6.42
N HIS A 316 -9.87 6.80 6.34
CA HIS A 316 -8.95 5.68 6.33
C HIS A 316 -7.66 6.04 7.06
N TRP A 317 -7.18 5.12 7.89
CA TRP A 317 -5.89 5.25 8.57
C TRP A 317 -4.82 4.56 7.76
N VAL A 318 -3.72 5.25 7.54
CA VAL A 318 -2.50 4.71 6.89
C VAL A 318 -1.29 4.97 7.76
N LEU A 319 -0.25 4.16 7.60
CA LEU A 319 1.03 4.40 8.25
C LEU A 319 1.99 5.13 7.31
N ILE A 320 2.42 6.33 7.68
CA ILE A 320 3.46 7.06 6.96
C ILE A 320 4.81 6.55 7.43
N CYS A 321 5.61 6.06 6.48
CA CYS A 321 6.89 5.40 6.73
C CYS A 321 8.10 6.29 6.42
N ALA A 322 7.99 7.12 5.37
CA ALA A 322 9.06 8.00 4.92
C ALA A 322 8.50 9.19 4.14
N ALA A 323 9.34 10.19 3.89
CA ALA A 323 9.05 11.31 3.01
C ALA A 323 10.36 11.84 2.41
N ASP A 324 10.28 12.33 1.17
CA ASP A 324 11.31 13.13 0.51
C ASP A 324 10.74 14.49 0.04
N ASP A 325 11.37 15.14 -0.92
CA ASP A 325 10.91 16.45 -1.39
C ASP A 325 9.67 16.41 -2.26
N ASP A 326 9.40 15.28 -2.90
CA ASP A 326 8.31 15.12 -3.86
C ASP A 326 7.19 14.20 -3.34
N PHE A 327 7.52 13.23 -2.47
CA PHE A 327 6.61 12.15 -2.09
C PHE A 327 6.49 11.94 -0.58
N ILE A 328 5.31 11.50 -0.18
CA ILE A 328 5.05 10.83 1.11
C ILE A 328 4.88 9.34 0.82
N TYR A 329 5.58 8.49 1.56
CA TYR A 329 5.54 7.03 1.41
C TYR A 329 4.70 6.43 2.52
N ILE A 330 3.67 5.70 2.13
CA ILE A 330 2.73 5.09 3.08
C ILE A 330 2.70 3.57 2.95
N ASN A 331 2.40 2.91 4.07
CA ASN A 331 1.84 1.57 4.07
C ASN A 331 0.33 1.71 4.24
N ASP A 332 -0.43 1.23 3.26
CA ASP A 332 -1.89 1.27 3.23
C ASP A 332 -2.42 -0.10 3.64
N PRO A 333 -3.04 -0.25 4.83
CA PRO A 333 -3.49 -1.54 5.35
C PRO A 333 -4.72 -2.11 4.66
N ASP A 334 -5.30 -1.40 3.69
CA ASP A 334 -6.51 -1.85 3.00
C ASP A 334 -6.36 -3.27 2.45
N TYR A 335 -7.44 -4.02 2.37
CA TYR A 335 -7.42 -5.43 1.98
C TYR A 335 -7.73 -5.61 0.48
N ASP A 336 -7.26 -6.73 -0.05
CA ASP A 336 -7.41 -7.05 -1.45
C ASP A 336 -8.85 -7.52 -1.75
N THR A 337 -9.51 -6.85 -2.67
CA THR A 337 -10.87 -7.21 -3.10
C THR A 337 -10.90 -7.91 -4.45
N LEU A 338 -9.82 -7.81 -5.22
CA LEU A 338 -9.72 -8.36 -6.56
C LEU A 338 -8.58 -9.39 -6.63
N PRO A 339 -8.73 -10.43 -7.47
CA PRO A 339 -7.76 -11.54 -7.52
C PRO A 339 -6.33 -11.15 -7.92
N TRP A 340 -6.12 -9.97 -8.48
CA TRP A 340 -4.80 -9.47 -8.89
C TRP A 340 -4.24 -8.42 -7.95
N GLU A 341 -4.98 -7.97 -6.93
CA GLU A 341 -4.46 -7.09 -5.90
C GLU A 341 -3.50 -7.83 -4.97
N SER A 342 -2.57 -7.11 -4.40
CA SER A 342 -1.55 -7.65 -3.52
C SER A 342 -1.12 -6.59 -2.50
N PRO A 343 -0.77 -6.98 -1.27
CA PRO A 343 -0.15 -6.09 -0.31
C PRO A 343 1.09 -5.37 -0.84
N THR A 344 1.76 -5.96 -1.84
CA THR A 344 2.92 -5.35 -2.53
C THR A 344 2.60 -4.00 -3.17
N GLU A 345 1.37 -3.79 -3.64
CA GLU A 345 0.94 -2.51 -4.24
C GLU A 345 0.67 -1.42 -3.20
N ARG A 346 0.59 -1.78 -1.94
CA ARG A 346 0.17 -0.93 -0.82
C ARG A 346 1.29 -0.62 0.17
N GLN A 347 2.44 -1.25 -0.01
CA GLN A 347 3.62 -1.05 0.83
C GLN A 347 4.54 0.00 0.21
N TYR A 348 5.04 0.93 1.01
CA TYR A 348 5.88 2.03 0.54
C TYR A 348 5.33 2.71 -0.72
N LEU A 349 4.05 2.98 -0.67
CA LEU A 349 3.33 3.59 -1.78
C LEU A 349 3.69 5.07 -1.88
N PRO A 350 4.38 5.50 -2.95
CA PRO A 350 4.77 6.90 -3.14
C PRO A 350 3.55 7.73 -3.56
N ILE A 351 3.18 8.71 -2.75
CA ILE A 351 2.09 9.64 -3.00
C ILE A 351 2.68 11.03 -3.19
N PRO A 352 2.46 11.72 -4.31
CA PRO A 352 2.92 13.09 -4.48
C PRO A 352 2.42 13.99 -3.34
N ILE A 353 3.27 14.84 -2.81
CA ILE A 353 2.94 15.73 -1.68
C ILE A 353 1.67 16.53 -1.97
N ALA A 354 1.48 17.02 -3.21
CA ALA A 354 0.28 17.75 -3.60
C ALA A 354 -1.00 16.90 -3.49
N THR A 355 -0.92 15.61 -3.79
CA THR A 355 -2.02 14.64 -3.64
C THR A 355 -2.25 14.31 -2.16
N PHE A 356 -1.18 14.06 -1.41
CA PHE A 356 -1.26 13.80 0.01
C PHE A 356 -1.95 14.96 0.75
N ASN A 357 -1.58 16.20 0.48
CA ASN A 357 -2.22 17.39 1.08
C ASN A 357 -3.73 17.48 0.80
N LYS A 358 -4.19 16.97 -0.34
CA LYS A 358 -5.63 16.89 -0.65
C LYS A 358 -6.31 15.76 0.11
N ALA A 359 -5.62 14.63 0.29
CA ALA A 359 -6.13 13.44 0.95
C ALA A 359 -6.05 13.54 2.48
N PHE A 360 -5.07 14.26 3.04
CA PHE A 360 -4.85 14.35 4.48
C PHE A 360 -5.98 15.13 5.16
N GLY A 361 -6.75 14.41 5.95
CA GLY A 361 -7.97 14.87 6.62
C GLY A 361 -9.25 14.37 5.93
N PHE A 362 -10.33 14.33 6.70
CA PHE A 362 -11.62 13.79 6.29
C PHE A 362 -12.79 14.71 6.63
N GLY A 363 -13.89 14.57 5.86
CA GLY A 363 -15.14 15.27 6.07
C GLY A 363 -15.17 16.70 5.52
N GLY A 364 -16.34 17.35 5.64
CA GLY A 364 -16.57 18.71 5.12
C GLY A 364 -15.70 19.77 5.78
N ARG A 365 -15.33 19.58 7.05
CA ARG A 365 -14.42 20.46 7.79
C ARG A 365 -12.95 20.10 7.66
N LYS A 366 -12.60 19.09 6.83
CA LYS A 366 -11.22 18.58 6.70
C LYS A 366 -10.59 18.32 8.08
N GLN A 367 -11.23 17.50 8.90
CA GLN A 367 -10.66 17.09 10.18
C GLN A 367 -9.39 16.29 9.95
N LYS A 368 -8.25 16.86 10.36
CA LYS A 368 -6.94 16.22 10.30
C LYS A 368 -6.65 15.54 11.62
N ALA A 369 -6.08 14.35 11.56
CA ALA A 369 -5.58 13.65 12.73
C ALA A 369 -4.34 12.84 12.38
N ALA A 370 -3.35 12.91 13.25
CA ALA A 370 -2.13 12.12 13.20
C ALA A 370 -1.81 11.59 14.61
N VAL A 371 -1.39 10.33 14.67
CA VAL A 371 -0.81 9.71 15.87
C VAL A 371 0.67 9.43 15.56
N ILE A 372 1.53 10.17 16.20
CA ILE A 372 2.98 10.11 16.04
C ILE A 372 3.52 9.12 17.07
N VAL A 373 4.19 8.07 16.61
CA VAL A 373 4.68 6.99 17.47
C VAL A 373 6.19 6.77 17.30
N GLY A 374 6.84 6.37 18.38
CA GLY A 374 8.29 6.15 18.40
C GLY A 374 8.70 5.17 19.49
N ARG A 375 10.02 4.92 19.59
CA ARG A 375 10.57 4.16 20.74
C ARG A 375 10.43 4.99 22.01
N VAL A 376 10.27 4.32 23.13
CA VAL A 376 10.50 4.89 24.44
C VAL A 376 12.01 4.80 24.70
N ASP A 377 12.64 5.93 24.97
CA ASP A 377 14.07 6.04 25.31
C ASP A 377 14.38 5.31 26.62
#